data_21c76f13509edbee0fb3acbe76a61438
#
_entry.id   21c76f13509edbee0fb3acbe76a61438
#
_cell.length_a   1.000
_cell.length_b   1.000
_cell.length_c   1.000
_cell.angle_alpha   90.00
_cell.angle_beta   90.00
_cell.angle_gamma   90.00
#
_symmetry.space_group_name_H-M   'P 1'
#
loop_
_entity.id
_entity.type
_entity.pdbx_description
1 polymer ?
#
loop_
_entity_poly.entity_id
_entity_poly.type
_entity_poly.pdbx_seq_one_letter_code
_entity_poly.pdbx_strand_id
1 'polypeptide(L)'
;MKKILFVCHGNICRSPMAEYVMKDLVKKSGLEEKFQIASAATSREEIGNPVYPPARRKLAEHGIPCEGHAARQLHNHDYEEYDLLIGMDKANLRNMYRICGGDFNDKMHLLMEYAVRPEQEVADPWYTDDFDATWRDVLAGCQGLLDQIIIQEGCCLLYTSDAADEAR
;
A
#
# COMPACT_ATOMS: atom_id res chain seq x y z
N MET A 1 4.30 -3.60 -15.69
CA MET A 1 3.34 -3.21 -14.65
C MET A 1 3.92 -3.48 -13.27
N LYS A 2 3.93 -2.49 -12.42
CA LYS A 2 4.41 -2.63 -11.04
C LYS A 2 3.29 -3.12 -10.14
N LYS A 3 3.51 -4.23 -9.45
CA LYS A 3 2.50 -4.85 -8.59
C LYS A 3 2.87 -4.68 -7.13
N ILE A 4 2.02 -4.02 -6.36
CA ILE A 4 2.25 -3.67 -4.96
C ILE A 4 1.14 -4.22 -4.08
N LEU A 5 1.53 -4.92 -3.00
CA LEU A 5 0.60 -5.45 -2.02
C LEU A 5 0.89 -4.82 -0.66
N PHE A 6 -0.08 -4.09 -0.12
CA PHE A 6 0.02 -3.54 1.23
C PHE A 6 -0.53 -4.53 2.24
N VAL A 7 0.15 -4.71 3.36
CA VAL A 7 -0.19 -5.74 4.33
C VAL A 7 -0.25 -5.14 5.74
N CYS A 8 -1.30 -5.46 6.47
CA CYS A 8 -1.40 -5.18 7.90
C CYS A 8 -2.05 -6.38 8.61
N HIS A 9 -2.37 -6.24 9.90
CA HIS A 9 -2.91 -7.36 10.66
C HIS A 9 -4.28 -7.80 10.16
N GLY A 10 -5.24 -6.87 10.05
CA GLY A 10 -6.64 -7.21 9.75
C GLY A 10 -7.12 -6.88 8.35
N ASN A 11 -6.40 -6.07 7.61
CA ASN A 11 -6.81 -5.60 6.27
C ASN A 11 -8.12 -4.81 6.26
N ILE A 12 -8.41 -4.07 7.31
CA ILE A 12 -9.60 -3.21 7.38
C ILE A 12 -9.28 -1.74 7.65
N CYS A 13 -8.07 -1.41 8.10
CA CYS A 13 -7.67 -0.03 8.41
C CYS A 13 -6.46 0.41 7.60
N ARG A 14 -5.24 0.08 8.08
CA ARG A 14 -4.00 0.62 7.52
C ARG A 14 -3.71 0.15 6.09
N SER A 15 -3.78 -1.14 5.83
CA SER A 15 -3.44 -1.64 4.49
C SER A 15 -4.45 -1.22 3.43
N PRO A 16 -5.78 -1.26 3.68
CA PRO A 16 -6.68 -0.74 2.65
C PRO A 16 -6.57 0.77 2.50
N MET A 17 -6.29 1.52 3.57
CA MET A 17 -6.05 2.96 3.45
C MET A 17 -4.85 3.22 2.54
N ALA A 18 -3.75 2.48 2.72
CA ALA A 18 -2.59 2.59 1.84
C ALA A 18 -2.91 2.19 0.40
N GLU A 19 -3.66 1.13 0.21
CA GLU A 19 -4.08 0.69 -1.12
C GLU A 19 -4.82 1.81 -1.87
N TYR A 20 -5.83 2.39 -1.24
CA TYR A 20 -6.67 3.38 -1.91
C TYR A 20 -5.99 4.73 -2.06
N VAL A 21 -5.15 5.12 -1.10
CA VAL A 21 -4.31 6.32 -1.23
C VAL A 21 -3.34 6.17 -2.40
N MET A 22 -2.67 5.02 -2.50
CA MET A 22 -1.72 4.78 -3.59
C MET A 22 -2.42 4.76 -4.95
N LYS A 23 -3.59 4.14 -5.04
CA LYS A 23 -4.39 4.15 -6.26
C LYS A 23 -4.75 5.58 -6.69
N ASP A 24 -5.12 6.41 -5.72
CA ASP A 24 -5.44 7.81 -5.98
C ASP A 24 -4.22 8.59 -6.48
N LEU A 25 -3.06 8.39 -5.84
CA LEU A 25 -1.82 9.06 -6.23
C LEU A 25 -1.37 8.68 -7.65
N VAL A 26 -1.41 7.39 -7.99
CA VAL A 26 -1.00 6.95 -9.33
C VAL A 26 -1.96 7.42 -10.39
N LYS A 27 -3.25 7.49 -10.08
CA LYS A 27 -4.26 8.02 -10.99
C LYS A 27 -4.03 9.50 -11.27
N LYS A 28 -3.79 10.30 -10.22
CA LYS A 28 -3.51 11.73 -10.36
C LYS A 28 -2.21 12.00 -11.11
N SER A 29 -1.28 11.06 -11.08
CA SER A 29 0.00 11.17 -11.81
C SER A 29 -0.10 10.65 -13.24
N GLY A 30 -1.26 10.18 -13.68
CA GLY A 30 -1.44 9.62 -15.02
C GLY A 30 -0.80 8.25 -15.20
N LEU A 31 -0.51 7.52 -14.12
CA LEU A 31 0.20 6.25 -14.13
C LEU A 31 -0.68 5.06 -13.77
N GLU A 32 -2.00 5.23 -13.78
CA GLU A 32 -2.95 4.21 -13.34
C GLU A 32 -2.75 2.86 -14.02
N GLU A 33 -2.45 2.86 -15.33
CA GLU A 33 -2.27 1.64 -16.10
C GLU A 33 -0.92 0.97 -15.86
N LYS A 34 0.00 1.64 -15.18
CA LYS A 34 1.34 1.12 -14.90
C LYS A 34 1.43 0.39 -13.56
N PHE A 35 0.37 0.38 -12.79
CA PHE A 35 0.35 -0.18 -11.43
C PHE A 35 -0.82 -1.13 -11.22
N GLN A 36 -0.56 -2.19 -10.47
CA GLN A 36 -1.60 -3.05 -9.88
C GLN A 36 -1.40 -3.00 -8.38
N ILE A 37 -2.40 -2.51 -7.65
CA ILE A 37 -2.29 -2.24 -6.23
C ILE A 37 -3.39 -2.98 -5.49
N ALA A 38 -3.02 -3.70 -4.42
CA ALA A 38 -3.96 -4.47 -3.62
C ALA A 38 -3.53 -4.44 -2.15
N SER A 39 -4.30 -5.07 -1.29
CA SER A 39 -3.97 -5.21 0.12
C SER A 39 -4.41 -6.56 0.67
N ALA A 40 -3.80 -6.97 1.79
CA ALA A 40 -4.09 -8.25 2.44
C ALA A 40 -3.81 -8.16 3.93
N ALA A 41 -4.28 -9.17 4.68
CA ALA A 41 -4.08 -9.30 6.12
C ALA A 41 -3.10 -10.42 6.44
N THR A 42 -2.38 -10.29 7.54
CA THR A 42 -1.62 -11.44 8.07
C THR A 42 -2.52 -12.37 8.87
N SER A 43 -3.67 -11.90 9.38
CA SER A 43 -4.60 -12.70 10.18
C SER A 43 -5.85 -13.06 9.40
N ARG A 44 -6.69 -13.92 9.99
CA ARG A 44 -7.99 -14.32 9.45
C ARG A 44 -9.15 -13.63 10.13
N GLU A 45 -8.89 -12.76 11.09
CA GLU A 45 -9.92 -12.21 11.98
C GLU A 45 -11.01 -11.43 11.26
N GLU A 46 -10.66 -10.75 10.16
CA GLU A 46 -11.55 -9.84 9.48
C GLU A 46 -11.89 -10.25 8.04
N ILE A 47 -11.60 -11.49 7.64
CA ILE A 47 -11.83 -11.96 6.26
C ILE A 47 -13.25 -11.63 5.82
N GLY A 48 -13.38 -10.99 4.66
CA GLY A 48 -14.65 -10.61 4.05
C GLY A 48 -15.19 -9.26 4.49
N ASN A 49 -14.60 -8.64 5.52
CA ASN A 49 -15.11 -7.37 6.03
C ASN A 49 -14.68 -6.17 5.18
N PRO A 50 -15.53 -5.14 5.08
CA PRO A 50 -15.18 -3.91 4.37
C PRO A 50 -14.19 -3.06 5.18
N VAL A 51 -13.77 -1.94 4.59
CA VAL A 51 -12.95 -0.97 5.31
C VAL A 51 -13.68 -0.51 6.57
N TYR A 52 -12.96 -0.48 7.69
CA TYR A 52 -13.50 -0.08 8.98
C TYR A 52 -14.09 1.34 8.87
N PRO A 53 -15.31 1.59 9.43
CA PRO A 53 -16.00 2.85 9.18
C PRO A 53 -15.21 4.14 9.41
N PRO A 54 -14.44 4.30 10.52
CA PRO A 54 -13.63 5.51 10.68
C PRO A 54 -12.56 5.67 9.62
N ALA A 55 -11.94 4.58 9.15
CA ALA A 55 -10.95 4.62 8.07
C ALA A 55 -11.62 5.01 6.75
N ARG A 56 -12.80 4.46 6.49
CA ARG A 56 -13.57 4.82 5.30
C ARG A 56 -13.96 6.29 5.30
N ARG A 57 -14.38 6.83 6.46
CA ARG A 57 -14.71 8.24 6.59
C ARG A 57 -13.49 9.12 6.34
N LYS A 58 -12.32 8.71 6.82
CA LYS A 58 -11.07 9.45 6.59
C LYS A 58 -10.73 9.51 5.11
N LEU A 59 -10.84 8.38 4.40
CA LEU A 59 -10.65 8.35 2.95
C LEU A 59 -11.66 9.26 2.25
N ALA A 60 -12.92 9.19 2.65
CA ALA A 60 -13.99 10.01 2.06
C ALA A 60 -13.76 11.51 2.24
N GLU A 61 -13.19 11.94 3.38
CA GLU A 61 -12.82 13.33 3.61
C GLU A 61 -11.87 13.87 2.52
N HIS A 62 -11.09 12.99 1.91
CA HIS A 62 -10.15 13.32 0.87
C HIS A 62 -10.63 12.92 -0.53
N GLY A 63 -11.91 12.60 -0.65
CA GLY A 63 -12.52 12.26 -1.93
C GLY A 63 -12.11 10.89 -2.49
N ILE A 64 -11.66 9.97 -1.63
CA ILE A 64 -11.17 8.66 -2.05
C ILE A 64 -12.20 7.58 -1.71
N PRO A 65 -12.89 7.00 -2.72
CA PRO A 65 -13.83 5.90 -2.47
C PRO A 65 -13.08 4.59 -2.21
N CYS A 66 -13.66 3.75 -1.36
CA CYS A 66 -13.10 2.43 -1.05
C CYS A 66 -14.17 1.34 -1.07
N GLU A 67 -15.21 1.53 -1.85
CA GLU A 67 -16.30 0.58 -1.99
C GLU A 67 -15.82 -0.71 -2.65
N GLY A 68 -16.38 -1.82 -2.21
CA GLY A 68 -16.03 -3.12 -2.77
C GLY A 68 -14.85 -3.81 -2.11
N HIS A 69 -14.18 -3.14 -1.17
CA HIS A 69 -13.08 -3.78 -0.43
C HIS A 69 -13.62 -4.88 0.47
N ALA A 70 -12.97 -6.05 0.43
CA ALA A 70 -13.23 -7.16 1.35
C ALA A 70 -11.87 -7.68 1.82
N ALA A 71 -11.67 -7.72 3.13
CA ALA A 71 -10.41 -8.18 3.71
C ALA A 71 -10.11 -9.62 3.28
N ARG A 72 -8.86 -9.90 2.91
CA ARG A 72 -8.39 -11.24 2.57
C ARG A 72 -7.08 -11.52 3.28
N GLN A 73 -6.75 -12.80 3.42
CA GLN A 73 -5.49 -13.17 4.03
C GLN A 73 -4.37 -13.28 2.99
N LEU A 74 -3.17 -12.88 3.41
CA LEU A 74 -1.94 -13.07 2.64
C LEU A 74 -1.67 -14.57 2.43
N HIS A 75 -1.29 -14.95 1.21
CA HIS A 75 -0.87 -16.30 0.85
C HIS A 75 0.61 -16.33 0.47
N ASN A 76 1.23 -17.51 0.60
CA ASN A 76 2.64 -17.64 0.26
C ASN A 76 2.94 -17.31 -1.21
N HIS A 77 2.04 -17.63 -2.13
CA HIS A 77 2.26 -17.31 -3.55
C HIS A 77 2.03 -15.85 -3.91
N ASP A 78 1.51 -15.03 -3.00
CA ASP A 78 1.51 -13.58 -3.20
C ASP A 78 2.93 -13.04 -3.35
N TYR A 79 3.90 -13.70 -2.74
CA TYR A 79 5.30 -13.30 -2.84
C TYR A 79 5.81 -13.34 -4.29
N GLU A 80 5.38 -14.30 -5.08
CA GLU A 80 5.76 -14.38 -6.49
C GLU A 80 4.94 -13.43 -7.34
N GLU A 81 3.69 -13.23 -6.99
CA GLU A 81 2.75 -12.41 -7.76
C GLU A 81 3.08 -10.92 -7.70
N TYR A 82 3.51 -10.42 -6.55
CA TYR A 82 3.74 -8.99 -6.35
C TYR A 82 5.22 -8.65 -6.37
N ASP A 83 5.54 -7.45 -6.88
CA ASP A 83 6.90 -6.92 -6.90
C ASP A 83 7.32 -6.40 -5.54
N LEU A 84 6.39 -5.81 -4.80
CA LEU A 84 6.61 -5.27 -3.46
C LEU A 84 5.48 -5.71 -2.52
N LEU A 85 5.87 -6.14 -1.32
CA LEU A 85 4.95 -6.45 -0.23
C LEU A 85 5.29 -5.52 0.93
N ILE A 86 4.41 -4.58 1.22
CA ILE A 86 4.68 -3.47 2.12
C ILE A 86 3.87 -3.62 3.41
N GLY A 87 4.58 -3.83 4.52
CA GLY A 87 3.97 -3.91 5.85
C GLY A 87 3.88 -2.54 6.50
N MET A 88 3.02 -2.43 7.50
CA MET A 88 2.79 -1.19 8.22
C MET A 88 3.66 -1.08 9.47
N ASP A 89 4.00 -2.21 10.08
CA ASP A 89 4.84 -2.27 11.28
C ASP A 89 5.70 -3.54 11.27
N LYS A 90 6.61 -3.63 12.22
CA LYS A 90 7.55 -4.77 12.31
C LYS A 90 6.84 -6.09 12.60
N ALA A 91 5.72 -6.06 13.32
CA ALA A 91 4.93 -7.26 13.57
C ALA A 91 4.34 -7.78 12.26
N ASN A 92 3.88 -6.88 11.39
CA ASN A 92 3.42 -7.27 10.05
C ASN A 92 4.54 -7.95 9.27
N LEU A 93 5.75 -7.38 9.25
CA LEU A 93 6.89 -7.98 8.55
C LEU A 93 7.22 -9.37 9.07
N ARG A 94 7.26 -9.56 10.38
CA ARG A 94 7.53 -10.88 10.97
C ARG A 94 6.53 -11.92 10.50
N ASN A 95 5.25 -11.57 10.51
CA ASN A 95 4.20 -12.48 10.06
C ASN A 95 4.23 -12.69 8.55
N MET A 96 4.60 -11.67 7.77
CA MET A 96 4.79 -11.81 6.32
C MET A 96 5.91 -12.80 6.01
N TYR A 97 7.05 -12.70 6.70
CA TYR A 97 8.15 -13.66 6.54
C TYR A 97 7.69 -15.08 6.86
N ARG A 98 6.94 -15.24 7.93
CA ARG A 98 6.43 -16.56 8.34
C ARG A 98 5.49 -17.15 7.30
N ILE A 99 4.56 -16.37 6.79
CA ILE A 99 3.56 -16.83 5.83
C ILE A 99 4.20 -17.16 4.48
N CYS A 100 5.14 -16.34 4.01
CA CYS A 100 5.76 -16.48 2.70
C CYS A 100 7.06 -17.30 2.71
N GLY A 101 7.52 -17.74 3.88
CA GLY A 101 8.73 -18.53 3.97
C GLY A 101 10.03 -17.74 3.86
N GLY A 102 9.99 -16.44 4.12
CA GLY A 102 11.16 -15.56 4.05
C GLY A 102 11.01 -14.47 2.98
N ASP A 103 12.11 -13.76 2.73
CA ASP A 103 12.15 -12.66 1.74
C ASP A 103 13.42 -12.78 0.89
N PHE A 104 13.48 -13.79 0.05
CA PHE A 104 14.68 -14.12 -0.74
C PHE A 104 15.02 -13.07 -1.80
N ASN A 105 14.02 -12.34 -2.28
CA ASN A 105 14.19 -11.38 -3.38
C ASN A 105 14.10 -9.92 -2.92
N ASP A 106 14.17 -9.67 -1.61
CA ASP A 106 14.11 -8.33 -1.02
C ASP A 106 12.89 -7.52 -1.47
N LYS A 107 11.73 -8.16 -1.41
CA LYS A 107 10.44 -7.55 -1.79
C LYS A 107 9.67 -6.95 -0.62
N MET A 108 10.00 -7.34 0.63
CA MET A 108 9.25 -6.96 1.83
C MET A 108 9.88 -5.76 2.52
N HIS A 109 9.09 -4.71 2.69
CA HIS A 109 9.54 -3.45 3.27
C HIS A 109 8.46 -2.84 4.16
N LEU A 110 8.85 -1.93 5.04
CA LEU A 110 7.91 -1.10 5.79
C LEU A 110 7.52 0.12 4.95
N LEU A 111 6.26 0.51 5.01
CA LEU A 111 5.80 1.71 4.28
C LEU A 111 6.61 2.94 4.69
N MET A 112 6.92 3.09 5.98
CA MET A 112 7.62 4.26 6.48
C MET A 112 9.10 4.32 6.10
N GLU A 113 9.67 3.25 5.49
CA GLU A 113 10.99 3.33 4.88
C GLU A 113 11.05 4.35 3.74
N TYR A 114 9.91 4.61 3.11
CA TYR A 114 9.80 5.53 1.98
C TYR A 114 9.47 6.96 2.38
N ALA A 115 9.16 7.17 3.66
CA ALA A 115 8.89 8.49 4.22
C ALA A 115 10.17 9.15 4.73
N VAL A 116 10.06 10.42 5.14
CA VAL A 116 11.19 11.18 5.67
C VAL A 116 11.73 10.59 6.98
N ARG A 117 10.90 9.81 7.69
CA ARG A 117 11.27 9.17 8.96
C ARG A 117 11.21 7.65 8.82
N PRO A 118 12.26 7.03 8.25
CA PRO A 118 12.21 5.61 7.87
C PRO A 118 12.15 4.63 9.04
N GLU A 119 12.45 5.07 10.26
CA GLU A 119 12.39 4.21 11.44
C GLU A 119 11.00 4.14 12.07
N GLN A 120 10.07 4.96 11.61
CA GLN A 120 8.71 4.94 12.13
C GLN A 120 7.90 3.80 11.54
N GLU A 121 6.88 3.43 12.32
CA GLU A 121 5.83 2.52 11.86
C GLU A 121 4.57 3.35 11.62
N VAL A 122 3.67 2.83 10.78
CA VAL A 122 2.36 3.46 10.61
C VAL A 122 1.57 3.25 11.90
N ALA A 123 1.09 4.33 12.51
CA ALA A 123 0.29 4.26 13.72
C ALA A 123 -0.93 3.36 13.51
N ASP A 124 -1.15 2.42 14.44
CA ASP A 124 -2.31 1.53 14.39
C ASP A 124 -3.50 2.21 15.07
N PRO A 125 -4.52 2.66 14.30
CA PRO A 125 -5.63 3.40 14.84
C PRO A 125 -6.54 2.54 15.73
N TRP A 126 -6.42 1.23 15.67
CA TRP A 126 -7.13 0.33 16.58
C TRP A 126 -6.73 0.58 18.04
N TYR A 127 -5.45 0.91 18.27
CA TYR A 127 -4.93 1.19 19.60
C TYR A 127 -4.95 2.69 19.94
N THR A 128 -4.67 3.55 18.97
CA THR A 128 -4.54 4.99 19.20
C THR A 128 -5.85 5.74 19.03
N ASP A 129 -6.78 5.19 18.27
CA ASP A 129 -8.01 5.86 17.82
C ASP A 129 -7.73 7.18 17.08
N ASP A 130 -6.50 7.37 16.59
CA ASP A 130 -6.06 8.58 15.90
C ASP A 130 -5.92 8.30 14.40
N PHE A 131 -7.01 8.41 13.68
CA PHE A 131 -7.03 8.18 12.23
C PHE A 131 -6.34 9.30 11.45
N ASP A 132 -6.20 10.49 12.04
CA ASP A 132 -5.44 11.57 11.41
C ASP A 132 -3.95 11.25 11.36
N ALA A 133 -3.40 10.70 12.45
CA ALA A 133 -2.01 10.26 12.48
C ALA A 133 -1.76 9.15 11.46
N THR A 134 -2.67 8.16 11.41
CA THR A 134 -2.57 7.07 10.43
C THR A 134 -2.63 7.61 9.01
N TRP A 135 -3.55 8.53 8.73
CA TRP A 135 -3.67 9.15 7.41
C TRP A 135 -2.37 9.86 7.01
N ARG A 136 -1.79 10.67 7.91
CA ARG A 136 -0.55 11.38 7.60
C ARG A 136 0.60 10.43 7.31
N ASP A 137 0.73 9.36 8.10
CA ASP A 137 1.77 8.36 7.89
C ASP A 137 1.58 7.63 6.56
N VAL A 138 0.36 7.18 6.29
CA VAL A 138 0.04 6.46 5.05
C VAL A 138 0.29 7.34 3.84
N LEU A 139 -0.16 8.59 3.88
CA LEU A 139 0.04 9.52 2.76
C LEU A 139 1.53 9.76 2.51
N ALA A 140 2.29 10.06 3.57
CA ALA A 140 3.73 10.30 3.46
C ALA A 140 4.46 9.08 2.90
N GLY A 141 4.14 7.89 3.41
CA GLY A 141 4.76 6.65 2.95
C GLY A 141 4.42 6.33 1.51
N CYS A 142 3.16 6.45 1.13
CA CYS A 142 2.72 6.19 -0.26
C CYS A 142 3.32 7.19 -1.24
N GLN A 143 3.39 8.45 -0.85
CA GLN A 143 4.01 9.49 -1.70
C GLN A 143 5.49 9.20 -1.92
N GLY A 144 6.22 8.89 -0.83
CA GLY A 144 7.62 8.52 -0.92
C GLY A 144 7.86 7.25 -1.73
N LEU A 145 7.00 6.26 -1.58
CA LEU A 145 7.06 5.02 -2.35
C LEU A 145 6.89 5.30 -3.85
N LEU A 146 5.87 6.07 -4.20
CA LEU A 146 5.64 6.42 -5.60
C LEU A 146 6.81 7.21 -6.18
N ASP A 147 7.31 8.20 -5.44
CA ASP A 147 8.47 9.01 -5.87
C ASP A 147 9.70 8.12 -6.12
N GLN A 148 9.96 7.17 -5.22
CA GLN A 148 11.09 6.26 -5.36
C GLN A 148 10.94 5.35 -6.57
N ILE A 149 9.75 4.82 -6.81
CA ILE A 149 9.48 3.98 -7.99
C ILE A 149 9.68 4.79 -9.27
N ILE A 150 9.17 6.01 -9.32
CA ILE A 150 9.35 6.89 -10.48
C ILE A 150 10.83 7.17 -10.74
N ILE A 151 11.61 7.44 -9.69
CA ILE A 151 13.04 7.67 -9.82
C ILE A 151 13.78 6.43 -10.33
N GLN A 152 13.50 5.26 -9.76
CA GLN A 152 14.18 4.01 -10.10
C GLN A 152 13.82 3.50 -11.50
N GLU A 153 12.55 3.67 -11.88
CA GLU A 153 12.02 3.16 -13.15
C GLU A 153 11.59 4.29 -14.08
N GLY A 154 11.96 5.53 -13.75
CA GLY A 154 11.49 6.73 -14.41
C GLY A 154 11.70 6.74 -15.92
N CYS A 155 12.82 6.22 -16.38
CA CYS A 155 13.09 6.15 -17.83
C CYS A 155 12.03 5.34 -18.56
N CYS A 156 11.58 4.24 -18.00
CA CYS A 156 10.54 3.41 -18.60
C CYS A 156 9.17 4.05 -18.50
N LEU A 157 8.82 4.59 -17.33
CA LEU A 157 7.50 5.17 -17.08
C LEU A 157 7.34 6.52 -17.80
N LEU A 158 8.32 7.41 -17.65
CA LEU A 158 8.28 8.75 -18.24
C LEU A 158 8.43 8.70 -19.75
N TYR A 159 9.33 7.87 -20.26
CA TYR A 159 9.52 7.71 -21.70
C TYR A 159 8.21 7.26 -22.36
N THR A 160 7.50 6.30 -21.77
CA THR A 160 6.23 5.82 -22.29
C THR A 160 5.18 6.95 -22.31
N SER A 161 5.13 7.74 -21.23
CA SER A 161 4.21 8.88 -21.12
C SER A 161 4.55 9.97 -22.12
N ASP A 162 5.84 10.32 -22.24
CA ASP A 162 6.30 11.34 -23.18
C ASP A 162 6.03 10.92 -24.62
N ALA A 163 6.29 9.66 -24.96
CA ALA A 163 6.00 9.14 -26.29
C ALA A 163 4.50 9.22 -26.61
N ALA A 164 3.63 8.95 -25.64
CA ALA A 164 2.20 9.08 -25.80
C ALA A 164 1.80 10.54 -26.00
N ASP A 165 2.42 11.46 -25.26
CA ASP A 165 2.16 12.91 -25.41
C ASP A 165 2.64 13.44 -26.74
N GLU A 166 3.81 13.01 -27.20
CA GLU A 166 4.34 13.42 -28.50
C GLU A 166 3.50 12.91 -29.66
N ALA A 167 2.85 11.77 -29.48
CA ALA A 167 1.99 11.18 -30.51
C ALA A 167 0.67 11.94 -30.69
N ARG A 168 0.37 12.86 -29.81
CA ARG A 168 -0.82 13.71 -29.88
C ARG A 168 -0.51 14.96 -30.69
#